data_acfd897e568b1f16a5daa2fffbe5ef1c
#
_entry.id   acfd897e568b1f16a5daa2fffbe5ef1c
#
_cell.length_a   1.000
_cell.length_b   1.000
_cell.length_c   1.000
_cell.angle_alpha   90.00
_cell.angle_beta   90.00
_cell.angle_gamma   90.00
#
_symmetry.space_group_name_H-M   'P 1'
#
loop_
_entity.id
_entity.type
_entity.pdbx_description
1 polymer ?
#
loop_
_entity_poly.entity_id
_entity_poly.type
_entity_poly.pdbx_seq_one_letter_code
_entity_poly.pdbx_strand_id
1 'polypeptide(L)'
;NTDELELYHLYEQEKGKQVRVDIEEAKNLVAANPELARELDQKLSTELRAMKASFPYYNPQARTVGPDKKLVPQVVSHKFEGTNLRFSFKERGAQVRRADLIYTRNGGQRYEEWYRVVGPENPGREVVFARPEGSTHFFLNLIDENNFLVSYPECPDYAALNKSKEKFAKY
;
A
#
# COMPACT_ATOMS: atom_id res chain seq x y z
N ASN A 1 7.94 -4.16 10.48
CA ASN A 1 8.60 -3.45 9.39
C ASN A 1 9.77 -2.71 9.97
N THR A 2 10.90 -3.33 9.95
CA THR A 2 12.17 -2.68 10.26
C THR A 2 12.64 -2.06 8.95
N ASP A 3 12.83 -0.74 8.90
CA ASP A 3 13.51 -0.05 7.79
C ASP A 3 15.01 -0.41 7.78
N GLU A 4 15.39 -1.45 8.48
CA GLU A 4 16.76 -1.96 8.61
C GLU A 4 16.94 -3.14 7.67
N LEU A 5 18.01 -3.11 6.89
CA LEU A 5 18.42 -4.26 6.09
C LEU A 5 18.83 -5.43 6.99
N GLU A 6 18.46 -6.62 6.59
CA GLU A 6 18.86 -7.87 7.25
C GLU A 6 19.57 -8.77 6.25
N LEU A 7 20.66 -9.39 6.67
CA LEU A 7 21.46 -10.30 5.86
C LEU A 7 21.80 -11.55 6.69
N TYR A 8 21.46 -12.72 6.15
CA TYR A 8 21.67 -14.00 6.81
C TYR A 8 22.42 -14.97 5.93
N HIS A 9 23.26 -15.81 6.53
CA HIS A 9 23.98 -16.89 5.85
C HIS A 9 23.29 -18.23 6.13
N LEU A 10 22.28 -18.55 5.33
CA LEU A 10 21.41 -19.70 5.58
C LEU A 10 22.06 -21.03 5.27
N TYR A 11 22.93 -21.10 4.24
CA TYR A 11 23.54 -22.32 3.75
C TYR A 11 25.01 -22.13 3.39
N GLU A 12 25.82 -23.15 3.61
CA GLU A 12 27.20 -23.24 3.19
C GLU A 12 27.41 -24.46 2.31
N GLN A 13 28.45 -24.43 1.45
CA GLN A 13 28.85 -25.56 0.62
C GLN A 13 29.98 -26.34 1.29
N GLU A 14 29.72 -27.55 1.77
CA GLU A 14 30.71 -28.48 2.28
C GLU A 14 30.78 -29.73 1.41
N LYS A 15 31.96 -30.00 0.81
CA LYS A 15 32.18 -31.20 -0.01
C LYS A 15 31.10 -31.44 -1.09
N GLY A 16 30.62 -30.36 -1.72
CA GLY A 16 29.60 -30.42 -2.76
C GLY A 16 28.17 -30.64 -2.25
N LYS A 17 27.92 -30.53 -0.93
CA LYS A 17 26.60 -30.60 -0.34
C LYS A 17 26.26 -29.28 0.34
N GLN A 18 24.99 -28.86 0.25
CA GLN A 18 24.49 -27.75 1.03
C GLN A 18 24.29 -28.16 2.50
N VAL A 19 24.92 -27.41 3.41
CA VAL A 19 24.77 -27.57 4.85
C VAL A 19 24.06 -26.34 5.40
N ARG A 20 23.11 -26.54 6.30
CA ARG A 20 22.40 -25.46 6.99
C ARG A 20 23.32 -24.82 8.02
N VAL A 21 23.41 -23.48 8.01
CA VAL A 21 24.25 -22.72 8.95
C VAL A 21 23.38 -21.91 9.90
N ASP A 22 22.54 -20.97 9.38
CA ASP A 22 21.71 -20.07 10.18
C ASP A 22 20.29 -20.03 9.60
N ILE A 23 19.62 -21.19 9.58
CA ILE A 23 18.27 -21.32 9.02
C ILE A 23 17.20 -20.61 9.86
N GLU A 24 17.50 -20.33 11.13
CA GLU A 24 16.60 -19.63 12.04
C GLU A 24 16.75 -18.10 11.95
N GLU A 25 17.66 -17.61 11.08
CA GLU A 25 17.91 -16.16 10.88
C GLU A 25 18.28 -15.44 12.19
N ALA A 26 19.05 -16.13 13.02
CA ALA A 26 19.39 -15.64 14.35
C ALA A 26 20.53 -14.60 14.35
N LYS A 27 21.38 -14.61 13.31
CA LYS A 27 22.57 -13.76 13.24
C LYS A 27 22.52 -12.83 12.03
N ASN A 28 22.07 -11.59 12.25
CA ASN A 28 22.12 -10.55 11.21
C ASN A 28 23.57 -10.14 10.92
N LEU A 29 24.01 -10.31 9.68
CA LEU A 29 25.37 -10.06 9.19
C LEU A 29 25.55 -8.70 8.52
N VAL A 30 24.55 -7.84 8.47
CA VAL A 30 24.61 -6.51 7.81
C VAL A 30 25.76 -5.67 8.35
N ALA A 31 25.94 -5.63 9.66
CA ALA A 31 27.00 -4.85 10.29
C ALA A 31 28.41 -5.33 9.90
N ALA A 32 28.58 -6.65 9.66
CA ALA A 32 29.84 -7.24 9.24
C ALA A 32 30.07 -7.15 7.73
N ASN A 33 29.00 -7.03 6.91
CA ASN A 33 29.05 -7.05 5.45
C ASN A 33 28.15 -5.94 4.84
N PRO A 34 28.36 -4.66 5.15
CA PRO A 34 27.45 -3.59 4.76
C PRO A 34 27.42 -3.33 3.24
N GLU A 35 28.52 -3.59 2.54
CA GLU A 35 28.60 -3.44 1.09
C GLU A 35 27.81 -4.53 0.37
N LEU A 36 27.98 -5.79 0.80
CA LEU A 36 27.24 -6.93 0.26
C LEU A 36 25.72 -6.75 0.50
N ALA A 37 25.33 -6.31 1.69
CA ALA A 37 23.94 -6.07 2.00
C ALA A 37 23.31 -5.02 1.05
N ARG A 38 23.99 -3.91 0.80
CA ARG A 38 23.55 -2.88 -0.16
C ARG A 38 23.50 -3.38 -1.61
N GLU A 39 24.50 -4.16 -2.03
CA GLU A 39 24.51 -4.76 -3.37
C GLU A 39 23.31 -5.68 -3.58
N LEU A 40 23.02 -6.55 -2.61
CA LEU A 40 21.89 -7.47 -2.69
C LEU A 40 20.55 -6.74 -2.65
N ASP A 41 20.39 -5.71 -1.82
CA ASP A 41 19.20 -4.88 -1.77
C ASP A 41 18.95 -4.17 -3.11
N GLN A 42 19.99 -3.60 -3.73
CA GLN A 42 19.89 -2.98 -5.04
C GLN A 42 19.49 -3.98 -6.13
N LYS A 43 20.07 -5.17 -6.13
CA LYS A 43 19.69 -6.25 -7.07
C LYS A 43 18.24 -6.64 -6.88
N LEU A 44 17.82 -6.92 -5.64
CA LEU A 44 16.44 -7.28 -5.32
C LEU A 44 15.47 -6.18 -5.76
N SER A 45 15.74 -4.92 -5.43
CA SER A 45 14.93 -3.79 -5.81
C SER A 45 14.81 -3.63 -7.33
N THR A 46 15.89 -3.89 -8.07
CA THR A 46 15.90 -3.84 -9.53
C THR A 46 15.03 -4.95 -10.13
N GLU A 47 15.17 -6.17 -9.64
CA GLU A 47 14.36 -7.31 -10.10
C GLU A 47 12.86 -7.11 -9.78
N LEU A 48 12.54 -6.65 -8.58
CA LEU A 48 11.16 -6.37 -8.18
C LEU A 48 10.52 -5.31 -9.07
N ARG A 49 11.25 -4.25 -9.44
CA ARG A 49 10.77 -3.22 -10.38
C ARG A 49 10.59 -3.78 -11.80
N ALA A 50 11.54 -4.59 -12.28
CA ALA A 50 11.45 -5.24 -13.59
C ALA A 50 10.21 -6.15 -13.70
N MET A 51 9.90 -6.88 -12.63
CA MET A 51 8.71 -7.73 -12.52
C MET A 51 7.42 -6.95 -12.24
N LYS A 52 7.50 -5.62 -12.08
CA LYS A 52 6.36 -4.77 -11.64
C LYS A 52 5.72 -5.25 -10.33
N ALA A 53 6.54 -5.76 -9.42
CA ALA A 53 6.09 -6.21 -8.11
C ALA A 53 5.45 -5.07 -7.31
N SER A 54 4.41 -5.39 -6.55
CA SER A 54 3.80 -4.42 -5.63
C SER A 54 4.67 -4.26 -4.39
N PHE A 55 5.09 -3.04 -4.11
CA PHE A 55 5.73 -2.68 -2.85
C PHE A 55 4.65 -2.33 -1.82
N PRO A 56 4.85 -2.66 -0.53
CA PRO A 56 3.94 -2.25 0.53
C PRO A 56 3.93 -0.72 0.66
N TYR A 57 2.75 -0.18 0.96
CA TYR A 57 2.59 1.24 1.26
C TYR A 57 2.67 1.48 2.76
N TYR A 58 3.14 2.67 3.15
CA TYR A 58 3.15 3.06 4.55
C TYR A 58 1.75 3.41 5.04
N ASN A 59 1.41 2.91 6.23
CA ASN A 59 0.21 3.33 6.92
C ASN A 59 0.53 4.58 7.76
N PRO A 60 -0.08 5.74 7.49
CA PRO A 60 0.20 6.96 8.24
C PRO A 60 -0.22 6.89 9.71
N GLN A 61 -1.08 5.94 10.09
CA GLN A 61 -1.49 5.70 11.48
C GLN A 61 -0.47 4.84 12.26
N ALA A 62 0.49 4.20 11.59
CA ALA A 62 1.51 3.41 12.27
C ALA A 62 2.41 4.29 13.13
N ARG A 63 2.81 3.79 14.31
CA ARG A 63 3.61 4.53 15.27
C ARG A 63 5.05 4.77 14.80
N THR A 64 5.59 3.83 14.05
CA THR A 64 6.99 3.76 13.62
C THR A 64 7.32 4.54 12.36
N VAL A 65 6.32 5.08 11.64
CA VAL A 65 6.56 5.87 10.43
C VAL A 65 7.04 7.29 10.75
N GLY A 66 7.84 7.85 9.84
CA GLY A 66 8.47 9.16 9.97
C GLY A 66 7.51 10.36 10.03
N PRO A 67 8.06 11.58 10.11
CA PRO A 67 7.28 12.82 10.27
C PRO A 67 6.36 13.12 9.07
N ASP A 68 6.68 12.62 7.88
CA ASP A 68 5.96 12.87 6.62
C ASP A 68 4.51 12.35 6.64
N LYS A 69 4.18 11.46 7.59
CA LYS A 69 2.78 11.05 7.82
C LYS A 69 1.81 12.19 8.10
N LYS A 70 2.31 13.36 8.51
CA LYS A 70 1.49 14.57 8.73
C LYS A 70 1.18 15.32 7.43
N LEU A 71 1.94 15.04 6.38
CA LEU A 71 1.83 15.69 5.07
C LEU A 71 0.82 15.00 4.16
N VAL A 72 0.32 13.84 4.57
CA VAL A 72 -0.55 12.96 3.77
C VAL A 72 -1.79 13.69 3.28
N PRO A 73 -2.13 13.62 1.98
CA PRO A 73 -3.32 14.22 1.40
C PRO A 73 -4.61 13.67 2.01
N GLN A 74 -5.67 14.47 1.95
CA GLN A 74 -6.98 14.07 2.46
C GLN A 74 -8.04 14.20 1.37
N VAL A 75 -8.92 13.19 1.25
CA VAL A 75 -10.15 13.32 0.47
C VAL A 75 -11.11 14.23 1.24
N VAL A 76 -11.57 15.29 0.60
CA VAL A 76 -12.49 16.27 1.22
C VAL A 76 -13.93 16.06 0.81
N SER A 77 -14.17 15.51 -0.37
CA SER A 77 -15.53 15.19 -0.84
C SER A 77 -15.51 14.18 -1.98
N HIS A 78 -16.65 13.52 -2.16
CA HIS A 78 -16.97 12.81 -3.40
C HIS A 78 -18.35 13.23 -3.89
N LYS A 79 -18.58 13.15 -5.20
CA LYS A 79 -19.85 13.47 -5.86
C LYS A 79 -20.14 12.49 -6.98
N PHE A 80 -21.44 12.18 -7.14
CA PHE A 80 -21.92 11.49 -8.32
C PHE A 80 -22.30 12.51 -9.40
N GLU A 81 -21.76 12.33 -10.59
CA GLU A 81 -22.04 13.17 -11.76
C GLU A 81 -22.48 12.24 -12.91
N GLY A 82 -23.79 11.98 -12.99
CA GLY A 82 -24.33 10.95 -13.89
C GLY A 82 -23.78 9.56 -13.54
N THR A 83 -23.06 8.96 -14.47
CA THR A 83 -22.40 7.67 -14.30
C THR A 83 -20.97 7.78 -13.72
N ASN A 84 -20.52 8.98 -13.43
CA ASN A 84 -19.17 9.21 -12.93
C ASN A 84 -19.16 9.48 -11.43
N LEU A 85 -18.07 9.10 -10.81
CA LEU A 85 -17.75 9.34 -9.41
C LEU A 85 -16.50 10.22 -9.35
N ARG A 86 -16.65 11.45 -8.87
CA ARG A 86 -15.59 12.44 -8.71
C ARG A 86 -15.17 12.52 -7.25
N PHE A 87 -13.86 12.49 -7.01
CA PHE A 87 -13.25 12.75 -5.70
C PHE A 87 -12.41 14.01 -5.76
N SER A 88 -12.49 14.84 -4.72
CA SER A 88 -11.65 16.03 -4.55
C SER A 88 -10.72 15.87 -3.36
N PHE A 89 -9.48 16.33 -3.50
CA PHE A 89 -8.41 16.17 -2.52
C PHE A 89 -7.92 17.51 -2.00
N LYS A 90 -7.43 17.48 -0.77
CA LYS A 90 -6.64 18.57 -0.17
C LYS A 90 -5.24 18.05 0.13
N GLU A 91 -4.24 18.64 -0.50
CA GLU A 91 -2.84 18.43 -0.15
C GLU A 91 -2.54 19.06 1.20
N ARG A 92 -1.67 18.42 1.97
CA ARG A 92 -1.24 18.86 3.30
C ARG A 92 0.27 18.96 3.40
N GLY A 93 0.94 19.02 2.26
CA GLY A 93 2.39 19.07 2.08
C GLY A 93 2.89 18.04 1.07
N ALA A 94 2.31 16.83 1.06
CA ALA A 94 2.62 15.83 0.05
C ALA A 94 1.58 15.86 -1.09
N GLN A 95 2.04 15.56 -2.31
CA GLN A 95 1.21 15.47 -3.51
C GLN A 95 0.61 14.08 -3.67
N VAL A 96 -0.57 14.00 -4.28
CA VAL A 96 -1.16 12.71 -4.67
C VAL A 96 -0.42 12.17 -5.88
N ARG A 97 0.28 11.05 -5.71
CA ARG A 97 0.95 10.34 -6.81
C ARG A 97 -0.04 9.49 -7.62
N ARG A 98 -0.97 8.81 -6.95
CA ARG A 98 -1.99 7.97 -7.58
C ARG A 98 -3.23 7.84 -6.71
N ALA A 99 -4.38 7.68 -7.35
CA ALA A 99 -5.63 7.36 -6.69
C ALA A 99 -6.25 6.13 -7.36
N ASP A 100 -6.57 5.08 -6.60
CA ASP A 100 -7.19 3.86 -7.09
C ASP A 100 -8.60 3.71 -6.52
N LEU A 101 -9.58 3.44 -7.38
CA LEU A 101 -10.93 3.09 -6.95
C LEU A 101 -11.01 1.60 -6.66
N ILE A 102 -11.42 1.25 -5.47
CA ILE A 102 -11.68 -0.13 -5.05
C ILE A 102 -13.20 -0.28 -4.91
N TYR A 103 -13.76 -1.29 -5.53
CA TYR A 103 -15.20 -1.50 -5.53
C TYR A 103 -15.58 -2.97 -5.39
N THR A 104 -16.82 -3.22 -5.00
CA THR A 104 -17.40 -4.57 -4.94
C THR A 104 -18.80 -4.61 -5.54
N ARG A 105 -19.23 -5.79 -5.94
CA ARG A 105 -20.56 -6.10 -6.47
C ARG A 105 -21.45 -6.88 -5.48
N ASN A 106 -20.93 -7.21 -4.31
CA ASN A 106 -21.56 -8.12 -3.35
C ASN A 106 -22.14 -7.45 -2.09
N GLY A 107 -22.40 -6.15 -2.15
CA GLY A 107 -22.91 -5.40 -1.00
C GLY A 107 -21.89 -5.14 0.11
N GLY A 108 -20.58 -5.29 -0.14
CA GLY A 108 -19.50 -5.08 0.83
C GLY A 108 -19.39 -6.19 1.88
N GLN A 109 -20.00 -7.36 1.65
CA GLN A 109 -20.06 -8.45 2.63
C GLN A 109 -18.92 -9.46 2.52
N ARG A 110 -18.27 -9.54 1.36
CA ARG A 110 -17.17 -10.48 1.09
C ARG A 110 -15.91 -9.74 0.72
N TYR A 111 -14.80 -10.09 1.34
CA TYR A 111 -13.52 -9.45 1.12
C TYR A 111 -12.85 -9.91 -0.18
N GLU A 112 -13.03 -11.13 -0.59
CA GLU A 112 -12.43 -11.73 -1.78
C GLU A 112 -13.01 -11.23 -3.11
N GLU A 113 -14.11 -10.50 -3.07
CA GLU A 113 -14.76 -9.95 -4.27
C GLU A 113 -14.57 -8.45 -4.43
N TRP A 114 -13.41 -7.94 -4.08
CA TRP A 114 -13.03 -6.56 -4.30
C TRP A 114 -12.18 -6.41 -5.56
N TYR A 115 -12.52 -5.43 -6.38
CA TYR A 115 -11.89 -5.13 -7.65
C TYR A 115 -11.23 -3.76 -7.59
N ARG A 116 -10.19 -3.54 -8.41
CA ARG A 116 -9.46 -2.28 -8.50
C ARG A 116 -9.55 -1.68 -9.89
N VAL A 117 -9.88 -0.40 -9.96
CA VAL A 117 -9.66 0.46 -11.12
C VAL A 117 -8.48 1.34 -10.78
N VAL A 118 -7.38 1.16 -11.52
CA VAL A 118 -6.18 1.99 -11.37
C VAL A 118 -6.49 3.38 -11.92
N GLY A 119 -6.29 4.40 -11.10
CA GLY A 119 -6.47 5.77 -11.51
C GLY A 119 -5.24 6.35 -12.21
N PRO A 120 -5.35 7.59 -12.70
CA PRO A 120 -4.24 8.30 -13.32
C PRO A 120 -3.11 8.53 -12.30
N GLU A 121 -1.89 8.61 -12.82
CA GLU A 121 -0.76 9.10 -12.04
C GLU A 121 -0.82 10.64 -11.94
N ASN A 122 -0.42 11.17 -10.80
CA ASN A 122 -0.39 12.61 -10.49
C ASN A 122 -1.70 13.33 -10.83
N PRO A 123 -2.84 12.88 -10.28
CA PRO A 123 -4.17 13.40 -10.64
C PRO A 123 -4.41 14.86 -10.20
N GLY A 124 -3.44 15.48 -9.51
CA GLY A 124 -3.61 16.81 -8.94
C GLY A 124 -4.58 16.78 -7.76
N ARG A 125 -5.60 17.64 -7.80
CA ARG A 125 -6.54 17.82 -6.68
C ARG A 125 -7.86 17.07 -6.83
N GLU A 126 -8.04 16.36 -7.92
CA GLU A 126 -9.25 15.56 -8.16
C GLU A 126 -9.01 14.38 -9.09
N VAL A 127 -9.88 13.37 -8.97
CA VAL A 127 -9.93 12.24 -9.88
C VAL A 127 -11.37 11.88 -10.18
N VAL A 128 -11.62 11.41 -11.41
CA VAL A 128 -12.93 10.97 -11.86
C VAL A 128 -12.84 9.53 -12.35
N PHE A 129 -13.73 8.68 -11.83
CA PHE A 129 -13.91 7.32 -12.28
C PHE A 129 -15.29 7.13 -12.88
N ALA A 130 -15.39 6.41 -13.99
CA ALA A 130 -16.67 5.86 -14.40
C ALA A 130 -17.12 4.82 -13.36
N ARG A 131 -18.40 4.85 -12.99
CA ARG A 131 -18.96 3.85 -12.07
C ARG A 131 -18.86 2.47 -12.71
N PRO A 132 -18.17 1.50 -12.08
CA PRO A 132 -18.11 0.14 -12.60
C PRO A 132 -19.50 -0.51 -12.58
N GLU A 133 -19.84 -1.21 -13.66
CA GLU A 133 -21.14 -1.88 -13.78
C GLU A 133 -21.40 -2.87 -12.65
N GLY A 134 -22.61 -2.84 -12.09
CA GLY A 134 -23.02 -3.70 -10.98
C GLY A 134 -22.35 -3.40 -9.65
N SER A 135 -21.54 -2.32 -9.54
CA SER A 135 -20.91 -1.96 -8.28
C SER A 135 -21.94 -1.51 -7.23
N THR A 136 -21.76 -1.97 -6.01
CA THR A 136 -22.64 -1.68 -4.86
C THR A 136 -21.98 -0.80 -3.82
N HIS A 137 -20.67 -1.00 -3.58
CA HIS A 137 -19.88 -0.25 -2.61
C HIS A 137 -18.49 0.07 -3.17
N PHE A 138 -17.88 1.11 -2.65
CA PHE A 138 -16.54 1.53 -3.07
C PHE A 138 -15.76 2.15 -1.90
N PHE A 139 -14.45 2.22 -2.08
CA PHE A 139 -13.56 3.13 -1.37
C PHE A 139 -12.44 3.57 -2.30
N LEU A 140 -11.83 4.70 -2.00
CA LEU A 140 -10.70 5.25 -2.73
C LEU A 140 -9.42 5.04 -1.93
N ASN A 141 -8.37 4.54 -2.58
CA ASN A 141 -7.01 4.56 -2.05
C ASN A 141 -6.24 5.70 -2.68
N LEU A 142 -5.76 6.64 -1.86
CA LEU A 142 -4.79 7.65 -2.26
C LEU A 142 -3.39 7.20 -1.89
N ILE A 143 -2.47 7.31 -2.82
CA ILE A 143 -1.04 7.04 -2.61
C ILE A 143 -0.31 8.35 -2.88
N ASP A 144 0.43 8.83 -1.90
CA ASP A 144 1.21 10.07 -2.01
C ASP A 144 2.63 9.83 -2.51
N GLU A 145 3.37 10.91 -2.75
CA GLU A 145 4.74 10.90 -3.22
C GLU A 145 5.73 10.25 -2.23
N ASN A 146 5.40 10.23 -0.93
CA ASN A 146 6.17 9.59 0.13
C ASN A 146 5.78 8.11 0.35
N ASN A 147 4.96 7.55 -0.54
CA ASN A 147 4.49 6.18 -0.51
C ASN A 147 3.54 5.85 0.67
N PHE A 148 2.87 6.85 1.25
CA PHE A 148 1.79 6.60 2.18
C PHE A 148 0.49 6.28 1.43
N LEU A 149 -0.29 5.35 1.98
CA LEU A 149 -1.62 5.00 1.50
C LEU A 149 -2.68 5.43 2.51
N VAL A 150 -3.67 6.19 2.01
CA VAL A 150 -4.86 6.60 2.77
C VAL A 150 -6.09 6.08 2.06
N SER A 151 -7.01 5.50 2.82
CA SER A 151 -8.30 5.05 2.27
C SER A 151 -9.42 6.03 2.63
N TYR A 152 -10.36 6.20 1.69
CA TYR A 152 -11.58 6.99 1.90
C TYR A 152 -12.82 6.21 1.43
N PRO A 153 -13.89 6.07 2.22
CA PRO A 153 -13.95 6.51 3.62
C PRO A 153 -12.82 5.91 4.46
N GLU A 154 -12.40 6.64 5.49
CA GLU A 154 -11.39 6.14 6.41
C GLU A 154 -11.89 4.84 7.04
N CYS A 155 -11.07 3.79 6.95
CA CYS A 155 -11.40 2.52 7.59
C CYS A 155 -11.36 2.74 9.10
N PRO A 156 -12.49 2.66 9.82
CA PRO A 156 -12.49 2.87 11.25
C PRO A 156 -11.65 1.78 11.94
N ASP A 157 -11.18 2.07 13.13
CA ASP A 157 -10.48 1.14 14.01
C ASP A 157 -11.14 -0.25 13.98
N TYR A 158 -10.31 -1.31 13.99
CA TYR A 158 -10.74 -2.70 13.88
C TYR A 158 -11.84 -3.06 14.90
N ALA A 159 -11.83 -2.45 16.08
CA ALA A 159 -12.88 -2.58 17.08
C ALA A 159 -14.21 -1.95 16.63
N ALA A 160 -14.16 -0.87 15.87
CA ALA A 160 -15.35 -0.21 15.30
C ALA A 160 -15.87 -0.95 14.06
N LEU A 161 -15.01 -1.66 13.33
CA LEU A 161 -15.38 -2.51 12.19
C LEU A 161 -16.39 -3.61 12.57
N ASN A 162 -16.28 -4.14 13.78
CA ASN A 162 -17.20 -5.19 14.25
C ASN A 162 -18.57 -4.65 14.69
N LYS A 163 -18.71 -3.34 14.90
CA LYS A 163 -19.95 -2.70 15.38
C LYS A 163 -20.74 -2.00 14.29
N SER A 164 -20.12 -1.65 13.17
CA SER A 164 -20.75 -0.93 12.05
C SER A 164 -21.11 -1.89 10.92
N LYS A 165 -22.40 -1.89 10.51
CA LYS A 165 -22.86 -2.63 9.33
C LYS A 165 -22.54 -1.93 8.02
N GLU A 166 -22.15 -0.66 8.05
CA GLU A 166 -21.87 0.16 6.86
C GLU A 166 -20.42 0.67 6.93
N LYS A 167 -19.51 -0.09 6.33
CA LYS A 167 -18.06 0.17 6.37
C LYS A 167 -17.52 0.90 5.15
N PHE A 168 -18.27 0.87 4.06
CA PHE A 168 -17.84 1.39 2.76
C PHE A 168 -18.91 2.32 2.19
N ALA A 169 -18.48 3.27 1.38
CA ALA A 169 -19.40 4.15 0.70
C ALA A 169 -20.27 3.36 -0.30
N LYS A 170 -21.55 3.67 -0.35
CA LYS A 170 -22.49 3.09 -1.30
C LYS A 170 -22.59 3.94 -2.55
N TYR A 171 -22.84 3.28 -3.68
CA TYR A 171 -23.22 3.94 -4.92
C TYR A 171 -24.68 4.37 -4.90
#